data_62c97019ad5beeaa7d8f45ee7be0780d
#
_entry.id   62c97019ad5beeaa7d8f45ee7be0780d
#
_cell.length_a   1.000
_cell.length_b   1.000
_cell.length_c   1.000
_cell.angle_alpha   90.00
_cell.angle_beta   90.00
_cell.angle_gamma   90.00
#
_symmetry.space_group_name_H-M   'P 1'
#
loop_
_entity.id
_entity.type
_entity.pdbx_description
1 polymer ?
#
loop_
_entity_poly.entity_id
_entity_poly.type
_entity_poly.pdbx_seq_one_letter_code
_entity_poly.pdbx_strand_id
1 'polypeptide(L)'
;KLIDYCISNKPILEGCDVVDYVYVLFKCSQQTNYRKKEINIILIDQLIELKKLFVEKEGGFSYFLNKSQTHYYGVEIIKSKNQADLHGTMLSIWAISMIIRNLEDESINFHWNMLKP
;
A
#
# COMPACT_ATOMS: atom_id res chain seq x y z
N LYS A 1 1.34 21.73 -3.06
CA LYS A 1 0.49 21.58 -1.84
C LYS A 1 0.19 20.14 -1.49
N LEU A 2 -0.43 19.32 -2.38
CA LEU A 2 -0.82 17.94 -2.04
C LEU A 2 0.42 17.06 -1.76
N ILE A 3 1.41 17.08 -2.64
CA ILE A 3 2.68 16.35 -2.46
C ILE A 3 3.36 16.76 -1.15
N ASP A 4 3.45 18.07 -0.87
CA ASP A 4 4.11 18.57 0.35
C ASP A 4 3.35 18.12 1.61
N TYR A 5 2.02 18.11 1.54
CA TYR A 5 1.19 17.58 2.63
C TYR A 5 1.46 16.08 2.88
N CYS A 6 1.45 15.27 1.83
CA CYS A 6 1.74 13.83 1.95
C CYS A 6 3.14 13.56 2.51
N ILE A 7 4.15 14.33 2.05
CA ILE A 7 5.53 14.17 2.55
C ILE A 7 5.64 14.52 4.04
N SER A 8 4.86 15.50 4.50
CA SER A 8 4.86 15.93 5.91
C SER A 8 3.96 15.09 6.82
N ASN A 9 3.05 14.30 6.27
CA ASN A 9 2.04 13.54 7.02
C ASN A 9 2.01 12.09 6.55
N LYS A 10 2.74 11.23 7.26
CA LYS A 10 2.72 9.78 6.97
C LYS A 10 1.40 9.15 7.43
N PRO A 11 0.92 8.11 6.74
CA PRO A 11 -0.30 7.39 7.11
C PRO A 11 -0.08 6.52 8.35
N ILE A 12 -1.18 6.11 8.98
CA ILE A 12 -1.17 5.01 9.95
C ILE A 12 -0.95 3.70 9.17
N LEU A 13 -0.25 2.73 9.78
CA LEU A 13 0.01 1.43 9.14
C LEU A 13 -1.25 0.55 9.24
N GLU A 14 -2.21 0.82 8.37
CA GLU A 14 -3.40 0.00 8.15
C GLU A 14 -3.86 0.07 6.70
N GLY A 15 -4.57 -0.94 6.23
CA GLY A 15 -4.80 -1.21 4.81
C GLY A 15 -5.26 -0.02 3.98
N CYS A 16 -6.36 0.65 4.35
CA CYS A 16 -6.89 1.78 3.58
C CYS A 16 -5.94 2.98 3.58
N ASP A 17 -5.42 3.37 4.74
CA ASP A 17 -4.60 4.56 4.87
C ASP A 17 -3.32 4.46 4.03
N VAL A 18 -2.68 3.28 4.05
CA VAL A 18 -1.47 3.04 3.26
C VAL A 18 -1.76 3.03 1.77
N VAL A 19 -2.82 2.35 1.33
CA VAL A 19 -3.14 2.27 -0.10
C VAL A 19 -3.53 3.64 -0.66
N ASP A 20 -4.32 4.41 0.07
CA ASP A 20 -4.72 5.76 -0.34
C ASP A 20 -3.52 6.70 -0.44
N TYR A 21 -2.63 6.65 0.54
CA TYR A 21 -1.40 7.42 0.54
C TYR A 21 -0.50 7.07 -0.65
N VAL A 22 -0.27 5.79 -0.90
CA VAL A 22 0.51 5.30 -2.05
C VAL A 22 -0.15 5.72 -3.36
N TYR A 23 -1.48 5.59 -3.46
CA TYR A 23 -2.24 5.98 -4.66
C TYR A 23 -2.06 7.46 -4.99
N VAL A 24 -2.21 8.33 -4.00
CA VAL A 24 -2.04 9.78 -4.21
C VAL A 24 -0.64 10.12 -4.68
N LEU A 25 0.40 9.59 -4.03
CA LEU A 25 1.79 9.85 -4.43
C LEU A 25 2.10 9.27 -5.82
N PHE A 26 1.63 8.06 -6.11
CA PHE A 26 1.74 7.42 -7.42
C PHE A 26 1.11 8.29 -8.52
N LYS A 27 -0.12 8.77 -8.31
CA LYS A 27 -0.81 9.64 -9.28
C LYS A 27 -0.10 10.99 -9.45
N CYS A 28 0.38 11.59 -8.37
CA CYS A 28 1.13 12.83 -8.43
C CYS A 28 2.44 12.65 -9.23
N SER A 29 3.19 11.56 -9.01
CA SER A 29 4.44 11.30 -9.70
C SER A 29 4.28 11.12 -11.21
N GLN A 30 3.09 10.71 -11.67
CA GLN A 30 2.76 10.59 -13.09
C GLN A 30 2.44 11.93 -13.76
N GLN A 31 2.07 12.94 -12.98
CA GLN A 31 1.66 14.26 -13.49
C GLN A 31 2.76 15.32 -13.41
N THR A 32 3.75 15.13 -12.55
CA THR A 32 4.81 16.13 -12.32
C THR A 32 6.11 15.50 -11.85
N ASN A 33 7.23 16.14 -12.18
CA ASN A 33 8.53 15.79 -11.64
C ASN A 33 8.84 16.47 -10.30
N TYR A 34 7.90 17.27 -9.76
CA TYR A 34 8.09 17.97 -8.49
C TYR A 34 8.30 16.98 -7.36
N ARG A 35 9.43 17.08 -6.69
CA ARG A 35 9.88 16.22 -5.58
C ARG A 35 9.86 14.70 -5.89
N LYS A 36 10.01 14.31 -7.16
CA LYS A 36 9.93 12.91 -7.59
C LYS A 36 10.90 11.99 -6.84
N LYS A 37 12.12 12.46 -6.56
CA LYS A 37 13.11 11.67 -5.78
C LYS A 37 12.63 11.40 -4.37
N GLU A 38 12.03 12.37 -3.71
CA GLU A 38 11.49 12.21 -2.36
C GLU A 38 10.27 11.28 -2.35
N ILE A 39 9.39 11.41 -3.36
CA ILE A 39 8.27 10.48 -3.54
C ILE A 39 8.78 9.04 -3.67
N ASN A 40 9.81 8.80 -4.48
CA ASN A 40 10.38 7.46 -4.64
C ASN A 40 10.94 6.89 -3.33
N ILE A 41 11.65 7.71 -2.55
CA ILE A 41 12.15 7.31 -1.22
C ILE A 41 10.98 6.93 -0.31
N ILE A 42 9.93 7.74 -0.27
CA ILE A 42 8.75 7.48 0.55
C ILE A 42 8.03 6.19 0.10
N LEU A 43 7.90 5.95 -1.20
CA LEU A 43 7.28 4.74 -1.70
C LEU A 43 8.09 3.48 -1.35
N ILE A 44 9.43 3.56 -1.33
CA ILE A 44 10.29 2.48 -0.84
C ILE A 44 10.06 2.26 0.66
N ASP A 45 10.00 3.33 1.46
CA ASP A 45 9.68 3.23 2.89
C ASP A 45 8.31 2.56 3.12
N GLN A 46 7.29 2.92 2.32
CA GLN A 46 5.97 2.29 2.41
C GLN A 46 6.00 0.79 2.05
N LEU A 47 6.84 0.39 1.09
CA LEU A 47 7.03 -1.03 0.77
C LEU A 47 7.60 -1.81 1.96
N ILE A 48 8.55 -1.21 2.68
CA ILE A 48 9.14 -1.79 3.90
C ILE A 48 8.09 -1.88 5.01
N GLU A 49 7.26 -0.85 5.19
CA GLU A 49 6.18 -0.87 6.18
C GLU A 49 5.11 -1.93 5.84
N LEU A 50 4.68 -2.05 4.58
CA LEU A 50 3.74 -3.07 4.13
C LEU A 50 4.22 -4.50 4.43
N LYS A 51 5.53 -4.75 4.36
CA LYS A 51 6.10 -6.04 4.73
C LYS A 51 5.75 -6.45 6.16
N LYS A 52 5.55 -5.53 7.08
CA LYS A 52 5.17 -5.80 8.48
C LYS A 52 3.75 -6.38 8.60
N LEU A 53 2.89 -6.13 7.61
CA LEU A 53 1.53 -6.67 7.54
C LEU A 53 1.49 -8.10 6.95
N PHE A 54 2.61 -8.57 6.39
CA PHE A 54 2.67 -9.89 5.77
C PHE A 54 2.65 -11.02 6.80
N VAL A 55 1.73 -11.94 6.62
CA VAL A 55 1.56 -13.14 7.47
C VAL A 55 2.11 -14.34 6.72
N GLU A 56 3.37 -14.67 6.98
CA GLU A 56 4.15 -15.67 6.23
C GLU A 56 3.45 -17.03 6.15
N LYS A 57 2.86 -17.49 7.26
CA LYS A 57 2.20 -18.80 7.34
C LYS A 57 1.01 -18.96 6.38
N GLU A 58 0.39 -17.83 6.02
CA GLU A 58 -0.83 -17.81 5.20
C GLU A 58 -0.58 -17.25 3.80
N GLY A 59 0.60 -16.65 3.58
CA GLY A 59 0.97 -16.08 2.28
C GLY A 59 0.14 -14.85 1.89
N GLY A 60 -0.39 -14.12 2.88
CA GLY A 60 -1.23 -12.94 2.69
C GLY A 60 -0.89 -11.83 3.67
N PHE A 61 -1.68 -10.75 3.64
CA PHE A 61 -1.49 -9.60 4.50
C PHE A 61 -2.67 -9.43 5.46
N SER A 62 -2.39 -8.98 6.69
CA SER A 62 -3.41 -8.52 7.62
C SER A 62 -3.73 -7.04 7.34
N TYR A 63 -4.98 -6.64 7.59
CA TYR A 63 -5.40 -5.24 7.43
C TYR A 63 -4.73 -4.31 8.46
N PHE A 64 -4.62 -4.74 9.70
CA PHE A 64 -3.91 -4.05 10.79
C PHE A 64 -2.64 -4.77 11.15
N LEU A 65 -1.72 -4.08 11.80
CA LEU A 65 -0.50 -4.70 12.32
C LEU A 65 -0.87 -5.80 13.34
N ASN A 66 -0.47 -7.05 13.04
CA ASN A 66 -0.74 -8.25 13.85
C ASN A 66 -2.24 -8.55 14.10
N LYS A 67 -3.14 -8.02 13.27
CA LYS A 67 -4.56 -8.21 13.45
C LYS A 67 -5.31 -8.15 12.11
N SER A 68 -6.14 -9.14 11.85
CA SER A 68 -7.09 -9.12 10.72
C SER A 68 -8.20 -8.09 10.93
N GLN A 69 -8.79 -7.61 9.84
CA GLN A 69 -10.02 -6.84 9.90
C GLN A 69 -11.17 -7.74 10.35
N THR A 70 -11.84 -7.35 11.43
CA THR A 70 -12.89 -8.16 12.04
C THR A 70 -14.30 -7.74 11.66
N HIS A 71 -14.46 -6.47 11.30
CA HIS A 71 -15.77 -5.90 10.99
C HIS A 71 -15.74 -5.20 9.63
N TYR A 72 -16.84 -5.30 8.91
CA TYR A 72 -17.08 -4.57 7.68
C TYR A 72 -18.50 -3.95 7.74
N TYR A 73 -18.59 -2.63 7.63
CA TYR A 73 -19.84 -1.88 7.83
C TYR A 73 -20.61 -2.26 9.11
N GLY A 74 -19.88 -2.45 10.22
CA GLY A 74 -20.47 -2.77 11.52
C GLY A 74 -20.83 -4.26 11.71
N VAL A 75 -20.68 -5.09 10.68
CA VAL A 75 -20.92 -6.55 10.78
C VAL A 75 -19.61 -7.26 11.08
N GLU A 76 -19.61 -8.12 12.11
CA GLU A 76 -18.48 -9.00 12.39
C GLU A 76 -18.38 -10.07 11.30
N ILE A 77 -17.27 -10.07 10.55
CA ILE A 77 -17.01 -11.02 9.45
C ILE A 77 -16.07 -12.14 9.87
N ILE A 78 -15.22 -11.89 10.85
CA ILE A 78 -14.26 -12.86 11.38
C ILE A 78 -13.86 -12.49 12.81
N LYS A 79 -13.54 -13.49 13.63
CA LYS A 79 -12.98 -13.26 14.96
C LYS A 79 -11.54 -12.74 14.86
N SER A 80 -11.20 -11.77 15.69
CA SER A 80 -9.86 -11.15 15.69
C SER A 80 -8.78 -12.19 15.93
N LYS A 81 -7.84 -12.28 15.00
CA LYS A 81 -6.63 -13.12 15.10
C LYS A 81 -5.48 -12.42 14.40
N ASN A 82 -4.25 -12.78 14.74
CA ASN A 82 -3.08 -12.45 13.94
C ASN A 82 -3.03 -13.39 12.72
N GLN A 83 -3.77 -12.99 11.69
CA GLN A 83 -3.91 -13.76 10.44
C GLN A 83 -4.09 -12.80 9.28
N ALA A 84 -3.78 -13.28 8.07
CA ALA A 84 -4.10 -12.56 6.85
C ALA A 84 -5.62 -12.45 6.68
N ASP A 85 -6.06 -11.39 6.03
CA ASP A 85 -7.45 -11.24 5.61
C ASP A 85 -7.54 -10.79 4.15
N LEU A 86 -8.70 -11.02 3.55
CA LEU A 86 -8.91 -10.74 2.13
C LEU A 86 -8.71 -9.25 1.81
N HIS A 87 -9.25 -8.38 2.64
CA HIS A 87 -9.20 -6.94 2.44
C HIS A 87 -7.77 -6.40 2.59
N GLY A 88 -7.08 -6.77 3.68
CA GLY A 88 -5.68 -6.41 3.89
C GLY A 88 -4.76 -6.92 2.78
N THR A 89 -4.98 -8.16 2.33
CA THR A 89 -4.21 -8.75 1.23
C THR A 89 -4.46 -8.00 -0.08
N MET A 90 -5.70 -7.73 -0.44
CA MET A 90 -6.05 -7.02 -1.67
C MET A 90 -5.44 -5.61 -1.69
N LEU A 91 -5.61 -4.83 -0.62
CA LEU A 91 -5.11 -3.46 -0.53
C LEU A 91 -3.58 -3.43 -0.55
N SER A 92 -2.92 -4.33 0.18
CA SER A 92 -1.45 -4.40 0.21
C SER A 92 -0.87 -4.76 -1.16
N ILE A 93 -1.43 -5.76 -1.86
CA ILE A 93 -0.98 -6.12 -3.22
C ILE A 93 -1.20 -4.94 -4.18
N TRP A 94 -2.30 -4.23 -4.07
CA TRP A 94 -2.56 -3.06 -4.90
C TRP A 94 -1.55 -1.94 -4.63
N ALA A 95 -1.28 -1.62 -3.37
CA ALA A 95 -0.24 -0.65 -2.99
C ALA A 95 1.14 -1.06 -3.53
N ILE A 96 1.54 -2.32 -3.31
CA ILE A 96 2.81 -2.87 -3.80
C ILE A 96 2.92 -2.74 -5.32
N SER A 97 1.86 -3.06 -6.07
CA SER A 97 1.87 -2.96 -7.54
C SER A 97 2.06 -1.52 -8.02
N MET A 98 1.44 -0.54 -7.36
CA MET A 98 1.64 0.89 -7.67
C MET A 98 3.07 1.35 -7.35
N ILE A 99 3.62 0.92 -6.20
CA ILE A 99 5.00 1.24 -5.81
C ILE A 99 5.99 0.69 -6.84
N ILE A 100 5.90 -0.60 -7.16
CA ILE A 100 6.77 -1.24 -8.14
C ILE A 100 6.69 -0.50 -9.47
N ARG A 101 5.49 -0.23 -9.97
CA ARG A 101 5.29 0.48 -11.22
C ARG A 101 5.88 1.90 -11.21
N ASN A 102 5.84 2.59 -10.08
CA ASN A 102 6.41 3.93 -9.95
C ASN A 102 7.94 3.92 -9.92
N LEU A 103 8.51 2.85 -9.36
CA LEU A 103 9.96 2.66 -9.20
C LEU A 103 10.58 1.94 -10.39
N GLU A 104 9.79 1.45 -11.37
CA GLU A 104 10.29 0.74 -12.55
C GLU A 104 11.39 1.57 -13.23
N ASP A 105 12.60 1.15 -12.97
CA ASP A 105 13.73 1.37 -13.86
C ASP A 105 13.56 0.40 -15.04
N GLU A 106 13.96 0.80 -16.26
CA GLU A 106 13.80 0.03 -17.50
C GLU A 106 14.41 -1.39 -17.44
N SER A 107 15.11 -1.72 -16.35
CA SER A 107 15.72 -3.03 -16.08
C SER A 107 14.76 -4.09 -15.52
N ILE A 108 13.57 -3.72 -15.04
CA ILE A 108 12.59 -4.65 -14.47
C ILE A 108 11.45 -4.87 -15.45
N ASN A 109 11.59 -5.91 -16.28
CA ASN A 109 10.53 -6.36 -17.23
C ASN A 109 9.36 -7.03 -16.49
N PHE A 110 8.69 -6.31 -15.60
CA PHE A 110 7.52 -6.81 -14.90
C PHE A 110 6.26 -6.06 -15.37
N HIS A 111 5.57 -6.60 -16.35
CA HIS A 111 4.31 -6.02 -16.86
C HIS A 111 3.10 -6.53 -16.06
N TRP A 112 2.71 -5.79 -15.03
CA TRP A 112 1.40 -5.94 -14.42
C TRP A 112 0.37 -5.14 -15.23
N ASN A 113 -0.54 -5.84 -15.88
CA ASN A 113 -1.75 -5.20 -16.38
C ASN A 113 -2.64 -4.87 -15.18
N MET A 114 -2.45 -3.67 -14.62
CA MET A 114 -3.41 -3.18 -13.63
C MET A 114 -4.76 -3.05 -14.31
N LEU A 115 -5.74 -3.81 -13.84
CA LEU A 115 -7.13 -3.57 -14.19
C LEU A 115 -7.46 -2.13 -13.80
N LYS A 116 -7.84 -1.33 -14.79
CA LYS A 116 -8.40 0.00 -14.49
C LYS A 116 -9.72 -0.24 -13.77
N PRO A 117 -10.00 0.46 -12.66
CA PRO A 117 -11.31 0.40 -12.06
C PRO A 117 -12.37 0.92 -13.01
#